data_f367b96f880bae1a2503b7d9938d0328
#
_entry.id   f367b96f880bae1a2503b7d9938d0328
#
_cell.length_a   1.000
_cell.length_b   1.000
_cell.length_c   1.000
_cell.angle_alpha   90.00
_cell.angle_beta   90.00
_cell.angle_gamma   90.00
#
_symmetry.space_group_name_H-M   'P 1'
#
loop_
_entity.id
_entity.type
_entity.pdbx_description
1 polymer ?
#
loop_
_entity_poly.entity_id
_entity_poly.type
_entity_poly.pdbx_seq_one_letter_code
_entity_poly.pdbx_strand_id
1 'polypeptide(L)'
;APGGFDTFEQWLARIVELCNTESDAYIYAYWTEPDSCLHELGADAPAVKTLLRDMEQQIEFALKQIRNKTDVLITADHGHTDIESLFIDDVPELLECLLHPLSLESRCVSLFIKPECLAEFPGLFNKHFGRWFKLVTKSEFEKQYLHAESPVRFIGDFVALATDKYDLKQRPDTIVLKSHHAGITPDELEIPIIKMAI
;
A
#
# COMPACT_ATOMS: atom_id res chain seq x y z
N ALA A 1 -4.07 6.94 23.13
CA ALA A 1 -4.76 5.70 22.74
C ALA A 1 -4.38 4.61 23.72
N PRO A 2 -5.30 3.84 24.23
CA PRO A 2 -4.99 2.70 25.08
C PRO A 2 -4.38 1.60 24.21
N GLY A 3 -3.38 0.96 24.74
CA GLY A 3 -2.48 -0.04 24.24
C GLY A 3 -2.94 -0.97 23.12
N GLY A 4 -1.96 -1.53 22.42
CA GLY A 4 -2.20 -2.52 21.38
C GLY A 4 -2.96 -3.74 21.91
N PHE A 5 -3.63 -4.42 21.00
CA PHE A 5 -4.32 -5.68 21.27
C PHE A 5 -3.45 -6.83 20.73
N ASP A 6 -3.39 -7.92 21.48
CA ASP A 6 -2.57 -9.08 21.10
C ASP A 6 -3.30 -9.97 20.09
N THR A 7 -4.64 -9.92 20.04
CA THR A 7 -5.44 -10.73 19.12
C THR A 7 -6.58 -9.94 18.48
N PHE A 8 -6.98 -10.38 17.27
CA PHE A 8 -8.10 -9.80 16.54
C PHE A 8 -9.42 -9.90 17.32
N GLU A 9 -9.61 -10.99 18.07
CA GLU A 9 -10.78 -11.19 18.94
C GLU A 9 -10.85 -10.14 20.05
N GLN A 10 -9.73 -9.85 20.74
CA GLN A 10 -9.66 -8.80 21.77
C GLN A 10 -9.94 -7.41 21.19
N TRP A 11 -9.43 -7.14 20.01
CA TRP A 11 -9.67 -5.89 19.30
C TRP A 11 -11.17 -5.72 18.95
N LEU A 12 -11.82 -6.74 18.40
CA LEU A 12 -13.25 -6.75 18.13
C LEU A 12 -14.09 -6.61 19.41
N ALA A 13 -13.72 -7.33 20.49
CA ALA A 13 -14.42 -7.22 21.77
C ALA A 13 -14.40 -5.79 22.31
N ARG A 14 -13.29 -5.08 22.16
CA ARG A 14 -13.20 -3.67 22.58
C ARG A 14 -14.09 -2.76 21.73
N ILE A 15 -14.19 -3.00 20.44
CA ILE A 15 -15.12 -2.26 19.56
C ILE A 15 -16.55 -2.46 20.00
N VAL A 16 -16.96 -3.71 20.25
CA VAL A 16 -18.31 -4.05 20.74
C VAL A 16 -18.61 -3.37 22.07
N GLU A 17 -17.66 -3.39 23.00
CA GLU A 17 -17.79 -2.71 24.29
C GLU A 17 -18.03 -1.20 24.08
N LEU A 18 -17.22 -0.53 23.28
CA LEU A 18 -17.36 0.89 22.99
C LEU A 18 -18.71 1.20 22.33
N CYS A 19 -19.13 0.43 21.34
CA CYS A 19 -20.43 0.60 20.71
C CYS A 19 -21.60 0.46 21.70
N ASN A 20 -21.45 -0.38 22.74
CA ASN A 20 -22.49 -0.63 23.73
C ASN A 20 -22.46 0.33 24.94
N THR A 21 -21.38 1.03 25.19
CA THR A 21 -21.21 1.91 26.36
C THR A 21 -21.21 3.39 26.02
N GLU A 22 -20.71 3.76 24.84
CA GLU A 22 -20.63 5.16 24.43
C GLU A 22 -21.89 5.55 23.64
N SER A 23 -22.35 6.78 23.84
CA SER A 23 -23.40 7.42 23.04
C SER A 23 -22.80 8.52 22.18
N ASP A 24 -23.27 8.67 20.96
CA ASP A 24 -22.83 9.71 20.01
C ASP A 24 -21.32 9.72 19.77
N ALA A 25 -20.71 8.52 19.66
CA ALA A 25 -19.28 8.35 19.47
C ALA A 25 -18.92 8.05 18.00
N TYR A 26 -17.75 8.53 17.57
CA TYR A 26 -17.06 8.07 16.37
C TYR A 26 -15.89 7.17 16.79
N ILE A 27 -15.91 5.91 16.36
CA ILE A 27 -14.88 4.92 16.68
C ILE A 27 -14.10 4.64 15.38
N TYR A 28 -12.82 5.04 15.35
CA TYR A 28 -11.88 4.62 14.32
C TYR A 28 -11.06 3.44 14.85
N ALA A 29 -11.11 2.32 14.16
CA ALA A 29 -10.45 1.09 14.55
C ALA A 29 -9.64 0.55 13.35
N TYR A 30 -8.34 0.29 13.55
CA TYR A 30 -7.41 -0.20 12.54
C TYR A 30 -6.79 -1.52 12.98
N TRP A 31 -6.68 -2.47 12.06
CA TRP A 31 -6.03 -3.75 12.24
C TRP A 31 -5.08 -4.01 11.09
N THR A 32 -3.88 -4.49 11.37
CA THR A 32 -2.78 -4.60 10.39
C THR A 32 -2.86 -5.83 9.48
N GLU A 33 -3.58 -6.88 9.91
CA GLU A 33 -3.79 -8.04 9.03
C GLU A 33 -5.02 -7.81 8.14
N PRO A 34 -4.99 -8.31 6.90
CA PRO A 34 -4.11 -9.35 6.33
C PRO A 34 -2.85 -8.85 5.64
N ASP A 35 -2.46 -7.58 5.72
CA ASP A 35 -1.35 -6.98 4.97
C ASP A 35 -0.04 -7.74 5.13
N SER A 36 0.40 -8.00 6.38
CA SER A 36 1.64 -8.74 6.65
C SER A 36 1.62 -10.15 6.06
N CYS A 37 0.47 -10.83 6.19
CA CYS A 37 0.28 -12.17 5.64
C CYS A 37 0.30 -12.18 4.11
N LEU A 38 -0.28 -11.15 3.48
CA LEU A 38 -0.24 -10.95 2.02
C LEU A 38 1.20 -10.76 1.53
N HIS A 39 1.96 -9.88 2.16
CA HIS A 39 3.37 -9.65 1.83
C HIS A 39 4.19 -10.94 1.86
N GLU A 40 4.00 -11.77 2.88
CA GLU A 40 4.79 -12.98 3.10
C GLU A 40 4.38 -14.13 2.18
N LEU A 41 3.07 -14.34 1.98
CA LEU A 41 2.54 -15.53 1.34
C LEU A 41 2.06 -15.33 -0.10
N GLY A 42 1.75 -14.09 -0.49
CA GLY A 42 1.12 -13.75 -1.77
C GLY A 42 -0.40 -13.66 -1.66
N ALA A 43 -1.01 -12.83 -2.51
CA ALA A 43 -2.43 -12.51 -2.46
C ALA A 43 -3.34 -13.74 -2.72
N ASP A 44 -2.91 -14.66 -3.57
CA ASP A 44 -3.67 -15.86 -3.91
C ASP A 44 -3.44 -17.05 -2.99
N ALA A 45 -2.59 -16.93 -1.96
CA ALA A 45 -2.24 -18.03 -1.08
C ALA A 45 -3.47 -18.59 -0.34
N PRO A 46 -3.62 -19.94 -0.24
CA PRO A 46 -4.73 -20.54 0.51
C PRO A 46 -4.80 -20.10 1.97
N ALA A 47 -3.66 -19.86 2.61
CA ALA A 47 -3.59 -19.39 3.98
C ALA A 47 -4.20 -17.99 4.15
N VAL A 48 -3.96 -17.08 3.20
CA VAL A 48 -4.58 -15.74 3.18
C VAL A 48 -6.10 -15.86 3.04
N LYS A 49 -6.58 -16.71 2.13
CA LYS A 49 -8.01 -16.95 1.94
C LYS A 49 -8.67 -17.54 3.20
N THR A 50 -7.94 -18.36 3.94
CA THR A 50 -8.40 -18.90 5.23
C THR A 50 -8.45 -17.80 6.28
N LEU A 51 -7.39 -17.00 6.43
CA LEU A 51 -7.33 -15.87 7.35
C LEU A 51 -8.50 -14.90 7.11
N LEU A 52 -8.76 -14.53 5.86
CA LEU A 52 -9.86 -13.62 5.53
C LEU A 52 -11.25 -14.18 5.92
N ARG A 53 -11.49 -15.49 5.71
CA ARG A 53 -12.74 -16.13 6.13
C ARG A 53 -12.88 -16.18 7.65
N ASP A 54 -11.78 -16.44 8.35
CA ASP A 54 -11.78 -16.46 9.82
C ASP A 54 -12.04 -15.06 10.38
N MET A 55 -11.45 -14.01 9.77
CA MET A 55 -11.72 -12.62 10.12
C MET A 55 -13.19 -12.25 9.86
N GLU A 56 -13.74 -12.62 8.70
CA GLU A 56 -15.15 -12.41 8.35
C GLU A 56 -16.08 -13.02 9.42
N GLN A 57 -15.86 -14.27 9.79
CA GLN A 57 -16.69 -14.96 10.81
C GLN A 57 -16.59 -14.28 12.18
N GLN A 58 -15.39 -13.84 12.59
CA GLN A 58 -15.21 -13.13 13.85
C GLN A 58 -15.89 -11.76 13.83
N ILE A 59 -15.80 -11.03 12.72
CA ILE A 59 -16.51 -9.76 12.54
C ILE A 59 -18.02 -9.97 12.62
N GLU A 60 -18.57 -10.93 11.88
CA GLU A 60 -20.01 -11.23 11.95
C GLU A 60 -20.49 -11.59 13.37
N PHE A 61 -19.67 -12.35 14.08
CA PHE A 61 -19.97 -12.71 15.47
C PHE A 61 -19.95 -11.47 16.38
N ALA A 62 -18.95 -10.60 16.23
CA ALA A 62 -18.83 -9.37 17.00
C ALA A 62 -20.01 -8.42 16.73
N LEU A 63 -20.37 -8.21 15.47
CA LEU A 63 -21.47 -7.32 15.08
C LEU A 63 -22.82 -7.73 15.70
N LYS A 64 -23.07 -9.03 15.84
CA LYS A 64 -24.29 -9.55 16.52
C LYS A 64 -24.36 -9.22 18.02
N GLN A 65 -23.26 -8.79 18.63
CA GLN A 65 -23.20 -8.40 20.04
C GLN A 65 -23.42 -6.90 20.28
N ILE A 66 -23.44 -6.10 19.23
CA ILE A 66 -23.75 -4.67 19.32
C ILE A 66 -25.27 -4.53 19.56
N ARG A 67 -25.63 -3.74 20.59
CA ARG A 67 -27.01 -3.55 21.05
C ARG A 67 -27.53 -2.15 20.76
N ASN A 68 -26.63 -1.18 20.72
CA ASN A 68 -26.97 0.22 20.43
C ASN A 68 -27.02 0.43 18.92
N LYS A 69 -27.90 1.33 18.48
CA LYS A 69 -27.96 1.73 17.09
C LYS A 69 -26.60 2.23 16.62
N THR A 70 -26.01 1.53 15.66
CA THR A 70 -24.65 1.78 15.19
C THR A 70 -24.58 1.67 13.66
N ASP A 71 -24.00 2.68 13.02
CA ASP A 71 -23.58 2.58 11.62
C ASP A 71 -22.14 2.06 11.57
N VAL A 72 -21.91 0.97 10.84
CA VAL A 72 -20.60 0.34 10.68
C VAL A 72 -20.12 0.51 9.24
N LEU A 73 -18.88 0.96 9.08
CA LEU A 73 -18.18 1.02 7.80
C LEU A 73 -16.89 0.21 7.91
N ILE A 74 -16.74 -0.81 7.06
CA ILE A 74 -15.51 -1.60 6.95
C ILE A 74 -14.88 -1.30 5.59
N THR A 75 -13.60 -0.97 5.59
CA THR A 75 -12.83 -0.68 4.38
C THR A 75 -11.38 -1.10 4.57
N ALA A 76 -10.60 -1.08 3.50
CA ALA A 76 -9.14 -1.22 3.51
C ALA A 76 -8.50 0.12 3.09
N ASP A 77 -7.23 0.30 3.40
CA ASP A 77 -6.42 1.44 2.95
C ASP A 77 -5.88 1.24 1.52
N HIS A 78 -5.61 -0.01 1.12
CA HIS A 78 -5.19 -0.41 -0.22
C HIS A 78 -5.52 -1.88 -0.47
N GLY A 79 -5.38 -2.31 -1.72
CA GLY A 79 -5.35 -3.72 -2.09
C GLY A 79 -3.91 -4.23 -2.23
N HIS A 80 -3.72 -5.42 -2.78
CA HIS A 80 -2.43 -6.07 -3.00
C HIS A 80 -2.35 -6.75 -4.36
N THR A 81 -1.14 -6.82 -4.92
CA THR A 81 -0.84 -7.64 -6.10
C THR A 81 0.40 -8.50 -5.89
N ASP A 82 0.40 -9.71 -6.43
CA ASP A 82 1.61 -10.55 -6.45
C ASP A 82 2.67 -9.90 -7.33
N ILE A 83 3.95 -10.01 -6.92
CA ILE A 83 5.03 -9.26 -7.55
C ILE A 83 6.19 -10.13 -8.04
N GLU A 84 6.88 -9.60 -9.06
CA GLU A 84 8.21 -10.03 -9.52
C GLU A 84 9.16 -8.84 -9.46
N SER A 85 10.36 -9.04 -8.88
CA SER A 85 11.30 -7.93 -8.69
C SER A 85 12.15 -7.66 -9.92
N LEU A 86 12.24 -6.40 -10.31
CA LEU A 86 13.22 -5.83 -11.24
C LEU A 86 14.25 -5.02 -10.46
N PHE A 87 15.48 -4.96 -10.98
CA PHE A 87 16.55 -4.23 -10.33
C PHE A 87 17.12 -3.17 -11.26
N ILE A 88 17.20 -1.93 -10.76
CA ILE A 88 17.77 -0.82 -11.52
C ILE A 88 19.28 -1.05 -11.79
N ASP A 89 19.94 -1.83 -10.93
CA ASP A 89 21.35 -2.24 -11.08
C ASP A 89 21.62 -3.04 -12.35
N ASP A 90 20.60 -3.69 -12.92
CA ASP A 90 20.72 -4.43 -14.17
C ASP A 90 20.79 -3.50 -15.39
N VAL A 91 20.62 -2.18 -15.19
CA VAL A 91 20.74 -1.12 -16.20
C VAL A 91 21.76 -0.07 -15.72
N PRO A 92 23.09 -0.30 -15.92
CA PRO A 92 24.15 0.59 -15.43
C PRO A 92 23.97 2.05 -15.82
N GLU A 93 23.47 2.31 -17.03
CA GLU A 93 23.23 3.66 -17.54
C GLU A 93 22.16 4.44 -16.74
N LEU A 94 21.17 3.75 -16.16
CA LEU A 94 20.20 4.37 -15.26
C LEU A 94 20.76 4.54 -13.85
N LEU A 95 21.49 3.52 -13.36
CA LEU A 95 22.12 3.56 -12.06
C LEU A 95 23.13 4.72 -11.95
N GLU A 96 23.89 4.97 -13.01
CA GLU A 96 24.85 6.09 -13.08
C GLU A 96 24.16 7.46 -13.05
N CYS A 97 22.92 7.57 -13.47
CA CYS A 97 22.13 8.80 -13.40
C CYS A 97 21.58 9.12 -12.02
N LEU A 98 21.54 8.16 -11.09
CA LEU A 98 20.99 8.38 -9.76
C LEU A 98 21.91 9.27 -8.92
N LEU A 99 21.31 10.27 -8.27
CA LEU A 99 21.97 11.13 -7.27
C LEU A 99 21.94 10.47 -5.88
N HIS A 100 20.86 9.77 -5.57
CA HIS A 100 20.62 9.03 -4.33
C HIS A 100 20.08 7.63 -4.64
N PRO A 101 20.17 6.67 -3.70
CA PRO A 101 19.45 5.40 -3.79
C PRO A 101 17.95 5.60 -4.01
N LEU A 102 17.30 4.58 -4.54
CA LEU A 102 15.84 4.54 -4.66
C LEU A 102 15.18 4.77 -3.30
N SER A 103 14.04 5.46 -3.29
CA SER A 103 13.31 5.76 -2.06
C SER A 103 11.80 5.66 -2.27
N LEU A 104 11.02 5.74 -1.20
CA LEU A 104 9.63 5.37 -1.09
C LEU A 104 9.44 3.85 -1.23
N GLU A 105 8.30 3.42 -1.77
CA GLU A 105 7.97 2.02 -1.96
C GLU A 105 8.49 1.48 -3.30
N SER A 106 8.79 0.19 -3.37
CA SER A 106 9.33 -0.41 -4.59
C SER A 106 8.34 -0.44 -5.78
N ARG A 107 7.08 -0.11 -5.53
CA ARG A 107 6.03 0.04 -6.55
C ARG A 107 5.62 1.51 -6.80
N CYS A 108 6.13 2.42 -5.97
CA CYS A 108 6.00 3.87 -6.11
C CYS A 108 7.36 4.50 -5.83
N VAL A 109 8.28 4.40 -6.76
CA VAL A 109 9.69 4.70 -6.56
C VAL A 109 10.01 6.15 -6.85
N SER A 110 10.53 6.84 -5.85
CA SER A 110 11.06 8.20 -5.99
C SER A 110 12.52 8.17 -6.47
N LEU A 111 12.81 8.97 -7.49
CA LEU A 111 14.06 8.99 -8.24
C LEU A 111 14.68 10.38 -8.21
N PHE A 112 15.83 10.50 -7.54
CA PHE A 112 16.65 11.72 -7.52
C PHE A 112 17.73 11.60 -8.58
N ILE A 113 17.74 12.48 -9.56
CA ILE A 113 18.57 12.36 -10.77
C ILE A 113 19.65 13.44 -10.78
N LYS A 114 20.87 13.06 -11.19
CA LYS A 114 21.94 14.01 -11.40
C LYS A 114 21.55 15.06 -12.45
N PRO A 115 21.90 16.34 -12.24
CA PRO A 115 21.49 17.43 -13.14
C PRO A 115 21.80 17.19 -14.61
N GLU A 116 22.96 16.59 -14.89
CA GLU A 116 23.42 16.27 -16.24
C GLU A 116 22.59 15.18 -16.94
N CYS A 117 21.91 14.32 -16.17
CA CYS A 117 21.08 13.24 -16.71
C CYS A 117 19.59 13.59 -16.84
N LEU A 118 19.12 14.70 -16.26
CA LEU A 118 17.70 15.05 -16.19
C LEU A 118 16.98 15.03 -17.55
N ALA A 119 17.65 15.48 -18.60
CA ALA A 119 17.04 15.59 -19.93
C ALA A 119 16.85 14.23 -20.62
N GLU A 120 17.78 13.30 -20.44
CA GLU A 120 17.79 12.00 -21.11
C GLU A 120 17.12 10.89 -20.28
N PHE A 121 17.10 11.05 -18.95
CA PHE A 121 16.61 10.03 -18.02
C PHE A 121 15.22 9.49 -18.36
N PRO A 122 14.20 10.31 -18.70
CA PRO A 122 12.88 9.79 -19.02
C PRO A 122 12.87 8.85 -20.23
N GLY A 123 13.63 9.19 -21.28
CA GLY A 123 13.76 8.35 -22.47
C GLY A 123 14.44 7.02 -22.15
N LEU A 124 15.50 7.09 -21.35
CA LEU A 124 16.28 5.93 -20.92
C LEU A 124 15.44 5.01 -20.00
N PHE A 125 14.76 5.58 -19.03
CA PHE A 125 13.87 4.84 -18.12
C PHE A 125 12.75 4.13 -18.89
N ASN A 126 12.07 4.85 -19.77
CA ASN A 126 10.98 4.29 -20.57
C ASN A 126 11.43 3.17 -21.51
N LYS A 127 12.64 3.23 -22.07
CA LYS A 127 13.22 2.18 -22.89
C LYS A 127 13.32 0.84 -22.12
N HIS A 128 13.69 0.87 -20.83
CA HIS A 128 13.97 -0.31 -20.04
C HIS A 128 12.78 -0.74 -19.17
N PHE A 129 12.04 0.20 -18.58
CA PHE A 129 11.00 -0.06 -17.59
C PHE A 129 9.61 0.48 -17.96
N GLY A 130 9.49 1.30 -19.03
CA GLY A 130 8.23 1.93 -19.42
C GLY A 130 7.09 0.99 -19.82
N ARG A 131 7.38 -0.31 -19.98
CA ARG A 131 6.35 -1.33 -20.15
C ARG A 131 5.57 -1.60 -18.87
N TRP A 132 6.22 -1.47 -17.72
CA TRP A 132 5.71 -1.90 -16.41
C TRP A 132 5.53 -0.75 -15.41
N PHE A 133 6.12 0.42 -15.74
CA PHE A 133 6.07 1.60 -14.89
C PHE A 133 5.69 2.83 -15.69
N LYS A 134 4.80 3.63 -15.10
CA LYS A 134 4.53 4.98 -15.57
C LYS A 134 5.50 5.93 -14.87
N LEU A 135 6.40 6.55 -15.60
CA LEU A 135 7.26 7.61 -15.08
C LEU A 135 6.51 8.94 -15.15
N VAL A 136 6.45 9.63 -14.02
CA VAL A 136 5.87 10.97 -13.91
C VAL A 136 6.88 11.93 -13.29
N THR A 137 6.79 13.20 -13.62
CA THR A 137 7.59 14.24 -12.96
C THR A 137 7.11 14.47 -11.53
N LYS A 138 7.99 15.01 -10.67
CA LYS A 138 7.62 15.42 -9.32
C LYS A 138 6.35 16.25 -9.28
N SER A 139 6.26 17.27 -10.12
CA SER A 139 5.11 18.18 -10.18
C SER A 139 3.81 17.47 -10.57
N GLU A 140 3.87 16.54 -11.52
CA GLU A 140 2.70 15.71 -11.88
C GLU A 140 2.28 14.80 -10.74
N PHE A 141 3.23 14.17 -10.06
CA PHE A 141 2.96 13.30 -8.92
C PHE A 141 2.31 14.08 -7.76
N GLU A 142 2.89 15.21 -7.38
CA GLU A 142 2.36 16.06 -6.32
C GLU A 142 0.93 16.54 -6.62
N LYS A 143 0.65 16.90 -7.86
CA LYS A 143 -0.66 17.38 -8.28
C LYS A 143 -1.71 16.27 -8.41
N GLN A 144 -1.35 15.16 -9.06
CA GLN A 144 -2.33 14.14 -9.45
C GLN A 144 -2.58 13.08 -8.35
N TYR A 145 -1.56 12.78 -7.53
CA TYR A 145 -1.62 11.69 -6.57
C TYR A 145 -1.60 12.16 -5.12
N LEU A 146 -0.84 13.21 -4.80
CA LEU A 146 -0.78 13.73 -3.43
C LEU A 146 -1.77 14.87 -3.18
N HIS A 147 -2.31 15.50 -4.24
CA HIS A 147 -3.10 16.73 -4.15
C HIS A 147 -2.42 17.80 -3.26
N ALA A 148 -1.08 17.86 -3.34
CA ALA A 148 -0.26 18.71 -2.48
C ALA A 148 -0.42 20.18 -2.85
N GLU A 149 -0.66 21.04 -1.85
CA GLU A 149 -0.75 22.49 -2.03
C GLU A 149 0.64 23.15 -2.13
N SER A 150 1.68 22.45 -1.68
CA SER A 150 3.08 22.91 -1.69
C SER A 150 4.04 21.75 -1.99
N PRO A 151 5.25 22.06 -2.54
CA PRO A 151 6.20 21.02 -2.92
C PRO A 151 6.63 20.13 -1.75
N VAL A 152 6.64 18.82 -1.99
CA VAL A 152 7.03 17.80 -1.01
C VAL A 152 8.54 17.53 -1.13
N ARG A 153 9.29 17.74 -0.05
CA ARG A 153 10.76 17.73 -0.10
C ARG A 153 11.39 16.34 -0.26
N PHE A 154 10.70 15.29 0.17
CA PHE A 154 11.20 13.91 0.09
C PHE A 154 10.89 13.22 -1.25
N ILE A 155 10.26 13.90 -2.19
CA ILE A 155 10.01 13.41 -3.55
C ILE A 155 11.15 13.89 -4.46
N GLY A 156 11.74 12.97 -5.21
CA GLY A 156 12.78 13.23 -6.21
C GLY A 156 12.26 13.91 -7.48
N ASP A 157 13.09 13.98 -8.50
CA ASP A 157 12.77 14.63 -9.79
C ASP A 157 11.67 13.89 -10.54
N PHE A 158 11.66 12.56 -10.40
CA PHE A 158 10.64 11.68 -11.00
C PHE A 158 10.13 10.68 -9.98
N VAL A 159 8.92 10.15 -10.27
CA VAL A 159 8.34 9.00 -9.57
C VAL A 159 7.94 7.95 -10.59
N ALA A 160 8.37 6.72 -10.38
CA ALA A 160 7.99 5.56 -11.17
C ALA A 160 6.86 4.79 -10.46
N LEU A 161 5.69 4.75 -11.09
CA LEU A 161 4.48 4.09 -10.58
C LEU A 161 4.29 2.76 -11.29
N ALA A 162 4.24 1.67 -10.56
CA ALA A 162 4.01 0.34 -11.13
C ALA A 162 2.59 0.23 -11.72
N THR A 163 2.52 -0.24 -12.96
CA THR A 163 1.26 -0.45 -13.73
C THR A 163 1.00 -1.93 -14.02
N ASP A 164 1.87 -2.80 -13.56
CA ASP A 164 1.85 -4.24 -13.75
C ASP A 164 2.41 -4.90 -12.47
N LYS A 165 2.54 -6.22 -12.42
CA LYS A 165 3.00 -7.02 -11.26
C LYS A 165 4.45 -6.79 -10.81
N TYR A 166 5.19 -5.88 -11.40
CA TYR A 166 6.61 -5.70 -11.09
C TYR A 166 6.84 -4.64 -10.01
N ASP A 167 7.84 -4.88 -9.15
CA ASP A 167 8.44 -3.86 -8.30
C ASP A 167 9.86 -3.50 -8.78
N LEU A 168 10.33 -2.30 -8.48
CA LEU A 168 11.65 -1.82 -8.86
C LEU A 168 12.51 -1.60 -7.61
N LYS A 169 13.59 -2.35 -7.51
CA LYS A 169 14.52 -2.37 -6.37
C LYS A 169 15.92 -1.94 -6.75
N GLN A 170 16.75 -1.73 -5.73
CA GLN A 170 18.18 -1.51 -5.85
C GLN A 170 18.93 -2.43 -4.90
N ARG A 171 20.03 -3.06 -5.36
CA ARG A 171 20.82 -3.96 -4.53
C ARG A 171 21.69 -3.18 -3.52
N PRO A 172 21.99 -3.71 -2.32
CA PRO A 172 21.50 -5.00 -1.85
C PRO A 172 20.10 -4.85 -1.21
N ASP A 173 19.06 -5.40 -1.84
CA ASP A 173 17.77 -5.61 -1.19
C ASP A 173 17.60 -7.09 -0.89
N THR A 174 17.49 -7.43 0.39
CA THR A 174 17.33 -8.81 0.87
C THR A 174 15.90 -9.13 1.28
N ILE A 175 15.00 -8.14 1.23
CA ILE A 175 13.59 -8.34 1.57
C ILE A 175 12.91 -9.00 0.38
N VAL A 176 12.41 -10.21 0.59
CA VAL A 176 11.65 -10.97 -0.40
C VAL A 176 10.17 -10.93 -0.01
N LEU A 177 9.41 -10.13 -0.74
CA LEU A 177 7.95 -10.09 -0.64
C LEU A 177 7.37 -10.89 -1.80
N LYS A 178 6.24 -11.56 -1.57
CA LYS A 178 5.49 -12.27 -2.62
C LYS A 178 4.39 -11.41 -3.21
N SER A 179 3.80 -10.53 -2.40
CA SER A 179 2.90 -9.48 -2.88
C SER A 179 3.25 -8.14 -2.28
N HIS A 180 2.79 -7.07 -2.91
CA HIS A 180 3.05 -5.70 -2.48
C HIS A 180 1.92 -4.78 -2.93
N HIS A 181 1.97 -3.54 -2.47
CA HIS A 181 1.04 -2.45 -2.78
C HIS A 181 1.82 -1.17 -3.13
N ALA A 182 1.13 -0.03 -3.22
CA ALA A 182 1.63 1.30 -3.57
C ALA A 182 1.82 1.59 -5.07
N GLY A 183 1.54 0.62 -5.96
CA GLY A 183 1.43 0.88 -7.40
C GLY A 183 0.05 1.43 -7.78
N ILE A 184 -0.23 1.42 -9.09
CA ILE A 184 -1.50 1.93 -9.64
C ILE A 184 -2.28 0.87 -10.43
N THR A 185 -2.10 -0.40 -10.09
CA THR A 185 -2.93 -1.47 -10.68
C THR A 185 -4.33 -1.48 -10.05
N PRO A 186 -5.36 -1.99 -10.74
CA PRO A 186 -6.69 -2.15 -10.15
C PRO A 186 -6.67 -2.92 -8.83
N ASP A 187 -5.88 -4.00 -8.75
CA ASP A 187 -5.77 -4.85 -7.55
C ASP A 187 -5.26 -4.09 -6.32
N GLU A 188 -4.54 -2.98 -6.51
CA GLU A 188 -4.03 -2.14 -5.44
C GLU A 188 -4.97 -0.96 -5.10
N LEU A 189 -5.68 -0.44 -6.10
CA LEU A 189 -6.50 0.77 -5.98
C LEU A 189 -7.96 0.48 -5.61
N GLU A 190 -8.49 -0.69 -5.99
CA GLU A 190 -9.85 -1.08 -5.68
C GLU A 190 -9.93 -1.68 -4.28
N ILE A 191 -10.64 -1.00 -3.39
CA ILE A 191 -10.83 -1.42 -2.00
C ILE A 191 -12.30 -1.71 -1.69
N PRO A 192 -12.60 -2.64 -0.77
CA PRO A 192 -13.96 -2.89 -0.34
C PRO A 192 -14.52 -1.71 0.46
N ILE A 193 -15.81 -1.43 0.28
CA ILE A 193 -16.58 -0.52 1.13
C ILE A 193 -17.84 -1.26 1.56
N ILE A 194 -17.86 -1.77 2.79
CA ILE A 194 -18.97 -2.52 3.36
C ILE A 194 -19.66 -1.63 4.40
N LYS A 195 -20.92 -1.28 4.14
CA LYS A 195 -21.72 -0.47 5.05
C LYS A 195 -22.87 -1.27 5.63
N MET A 196 -23.04 -1.20 6.93
CA MET A 196 -24.12 -1.86 7.67
C MET A 196 -24.72 -0.90 8.69
N ALA A 197 -26.02 -1.06 8.96
CA ALA A 197 -26.72 -0.41 10.07
C ALA A 197 -27.21 -1.51 11.02
N ILE A 198 -26.91 -1.40 12.30
CA ILE A 198 -27.25 -2.35 13.36
C ILE A 198 -28.23 -1.67 14.31
#